data_adc7f76c4421d01ea5e50a5e45e411d8
#
_entry.id   adc7f76c4421d01ea5e50a5e45e411d8
#
_cell.length_a   1.000
_cell.length_b   1.000
_cell.length_c   1.000
_cell.angle_alpha   90.00
_cell.angle_beta   90.00
_cell.angle_gamma   90.00
#
_symmetry.space_group_name_H-M   'P 1'
#
loop_
_entity.id
_entity.type
_entity.pdbx_description
1 polymer ?
#
loop_
_entity_poly.entity_id
_entity_poly.type
_entity_poly.pdbx_seq_one_letter_code
_entity_poly.pdbx_strand_id
1 'polypeptide(L)'
;MTLEETTDQYRNRAYQWLSENLTLLEEELNEDDGGVAVYLNVDLETERRLLNETVVWHQKKLAAGFAAIDWPLEYGGQGLPSSYTQIFQEEEAKFVTPDVHEAFIVTTGMVAPTIRDFGSELLREKALKGILDGSDTCVQLLSEPDAGSDLASV
;
A
#
# COMPACT_ATOMS: atom_id res chain seq x y z
N MET A 1 -23.13 21.47 6.87
CA MET A 1 -23.56 20.08 6.67
C MET A 1 -22.94 19.67 5.33
N THR A 2 -21.74 19.11 5.36
CA THR A 2 -21.10 18.55 4.16
C THR A 2 -21.89 17.30 3.79
N LEU A 3 -22.41 17.25 2.57
CA LEU A 3 -23.04 16.04 2.04
C LEU A 3 -21.95 14.97 2.05
N GLU A 4 -22.16 13.86 2.78
CA GLU A 4 -21.27 12.72 2.73
C GLU A 4 -21.22 12.19 1.28
N GLU A 5 -20.01 12.01 0.75
CA GLU A 5 -19.80 11.45 -0.58
C GLU A 5 -20.35 10.03 -0.63
N THR A 6 -21.24 9.74 -1.58
CA THR A 6 -21.74 8.37 -1.77
C THR A 6 -20.67 7.46 -2.39
N THR A 7 -20.82 6.14 -2.23
CA THR A 7 -19.90 5.16 -2.84
C THR A 7 -19.79 5.30 -4.35
N ASP A 8 -20.89 5.65 -5.05
CA ASP A 8 -20.88 5.85 -6.50
C ASP A 8 -20.12 7.14 -6.88
N GLN A 9 -20.27 8.22 -6.10
CA GLN A 9 -19.51 9.45 -6.30
C GLN A 9 -18.02 9.21 -6.07
N TYR A 10 -17.67 8.48 -5.01
CA TYR A 10 -16.29 8.11 -4.72
C TYR A 10 -15.69 7.24 -5.84
N ARG A 11 -16.42 6.22 -6.33
CA ARG A 11 -16.00 5.37 -7.45
C ARG A 11 -15.69 6.19 -8.69
N ASN A 12 -16.59 7.11 -9.06
CA ASN A 12 -16.40 7.98 -10.22
C ASN A 12 -15.18 8.90 -10.07
N ARG A 13 -14.96 9.46 -8.87
CA ARG A 13 -13.81 10.30 -8.56
C ARG A 13 -12.50 9.49 -8.61
N ALA A 14 -12.51 8.27 -8.08
CA ALA A 14 -11.37 7.37 -8.13
C ALA A 14 -11.02 7.01 -9.58
N TYR A 15 -12.00 6.58 -10.37
CA TYR A 15 -11.80 6.25 -11.78
C TYR A 15 -11.26 7.45 -12.59
N GLN A 16 -11.86 8.63 -12.42
CA GLN A 16 -11.40 9.84 -13.12
C GLN A 16 -9.94 10.14 -12.75
N TRP A 17 -9.60 10.16 -11.47
CA TRP A 17 -8.24 10.42 -11.02
C TRP A 17 -7.25 9.37 -11.55
N LEU A 18 -7.62 8.10 -11.55
CA LEU A 18 -6.79 7.02 -12.10
C LEU A 18 -6.56 7.21 -13.61
N SER A 19 -7.61 7.55 -14.38
CA SER A 19 -7.49 7.77 -15.81
C SER A 19 -6.64 8.97 -16.21
N GLU A 20 -6.51 9.98 -15.32
CA GLU A 20 -5.62 11.12 -15.50
C GLU A 20 -4.15 10.80 -15.17
N ASN A 21 -3.87 9.69 -14.48
CA ASN A 21 -2.56 9.35 -13.92
C ASN A 21 -1.97 8.05 -14.43
N LEU A 22 -2.78 7.16 -14.99
CA LEU A 22 -2.40 5.83 -15.45
C LEU A 22 -2.99 5.52 -16.81
N THR A 23 -2.48 4.50 -17.46
CA THR A 23 -3.03 3.93 -18.70
C THR A 23 -3.97 2.78 -18.35
N LEU A 24 -5.11 2.68 -19.03
CA LEU A 24 -6.01 1.53 -18.89
C LEU A 24 -5.29 0.24 -19.34
N LEU A 25 -5.56 -0.83 -18.60
CA LEU A 25 -5.19 -2.17 -19.03
C LEU A 25 -5.99 -2.48 -20.31
N GLU A 26 -5.30 -2.71 -21.43
CA GLU A 26 -5.94 -3.22 -22.64
C GLU A 26 -6.26 -4.71 -22.43
N GLU A 27 -7.42 -5.19 -22.88
CA GLU A 27 -7.89 -6.57 -22.69
C GLU A 27 -6.98 -7.65 -23.34
N GLU A 28 -5.93 -7.26 -24.05
CA GLU A 28 -5.00 -8.14 -24.79
C GLU A 28 -3.67 -8.42 -24.05
N LEU A 29 -3.51 -8.07 -22.78
CA LEU A 29 -2.33 -8.50 -22.03
C LEU A 29 -2.44 -10.00 -21.72
N ASN A 30 -1.63 -10.75 -22.46
CA ASN A 30 -1.47 -12.21 -22.39
C ASN A 30 -1.46 -12.71 -20.94
N GLU A 31 -2.07 -13.88 -20.73
CA GLU A 31 -2.26 -14.63 -19.49
C GLU A 31 -0.97 -14.94 -18.68
N ASP A 32 0.18 -14.36 -18.99
CA ASP A 32 1.47 -14.78 -18.45
C ASP A 32 2.17 -13.76 -17.54
N ASP A 33 1.55 -12.64 -17.17
CA ASP A 33 2.24 -11.59 -16.40
C ASP A 33 1.53 -11.13 -15.11
N GLY A 34 0.77 -12.00 -14.48
CA GLY A 34 0.03 -11.75 -13.23
C GLY A 34 0.71 -12.28 -11.96
N GLY A 35 1.97 -12.64 -11.99
CA GLY A 35 2.71 -13.10 -10.82
C GLY A 35 3.30 -11.93 -10.04
N VAL A 36 2.84 -11.69 -8.81
CA VAL A 36 3.64 -10.94 -7.83
C VAL A 36 4.97 -11.67 -7.70
N ALA A 37 6.02 -11.10 -8.28
CA ALA A 37 7.38 -11.64 -8.14
C ALA A 37 7.85 -11.37 -6.70
N VAL A 38 7.50 -12.26 -5.79
CA VAL A 38 7.79 -12.16 -4.36
C VAL A 38 9.30 -12.22 -4.06
N TYR A 39 10.12 -12.65 -5.03
CA TYR A 39 11.58 -12.75 -4.89
C TYR A 39 12.27 -12.40 -6.20
N LEU A 40 12.26 -11.13 -6.56
CA LEU A 40 13.08 -10.66 -7.65
C LEU A 40 14.55 -10.68 -7.21
N ASN A 41 15.34 -11.57 -7.79
CA ASN A 41 16.80 -11.53 -7.64
C ASN A 41 17.38 -10.45 -8.57
N VAL A 42 17.11 -9.18 -8.23
CA VAL A 42 17.57 -8.00 -8.95
C VAL A 42 18.79 -7.38 -8.26
N ASP A 43 19.54 -6.56 -8.97
CA ASP A 43 20.62 -5.79 -8.38
C ASP A 43 20.09 -4.67 -7.47
N LEU A 44 20.95 -4.18 -6.59
CA LEU A 44 20.59 -3.18 -5.58
C LEU A 44 20.08 -1.86 -6.18
N GLU A 45 20.54 -1.48 -7.37
CA GLU A 45 20.09 -0.25 -8.04
C GLU A 45 18.66 -0.40 -8.54
N THR A 46 18.35 -1.52 -9.15
CA THR A 46 16.99 -1.89 -9.60
C THR A 46 16.05 -1.98 -8.40
N GLU A 47 16.46 -2.64 -7.30
CA GLU A 47 15.64 -2.74 -6.09
C GLU A 47 15.29 -1.36 -5.50
N ARG A 48 16.29 -0.47 -5.40
CA ARG A 48 16.07 0.90 -4.93
C ARG A 48 15.13 1.69 -5.83
N ARG A 49 15.24 1.50 -7.15
CA ARG A 49 14.35 2.15 -8.11
C ARG A 49 12.91 1.68 -7.93
N LEU A 50 12.68 0.36 -7.84
CA LEU A 50 11.35 -0.22 -7.64
C LEU A 50 10.70 0.26 -6.33
N LEU A 51 11.46 0.27 -5.24
CA LEU A 51 10.98 0.79 -3.96
C LEU A 51 10.61 2.28 -4.07
N ASN A 52 11.45 3.08 -4.71
CA ASN A 52 11.16 4.50 -4.91
C ASN A 52 9.92 4.74 -5.77
N GLU A 53 9.73 3.99 -6.85
CA GLU A 53 8.53 4.06 -7.70
C GLU A 53 7.26 3.71 -6.91
N THR A 54 7.32 2.66 -6.09
CA THR A 54 6.25 2.29 -5.16
C THR A 54 5.90 3.43 -4.19
N VAL A 55 6.91 4.02 -3.54
CA VAL A 55 6.71 5.11 -2.58
C VAL A 55 6.14 6.35 -3.26
N VAL A 56 6.68 6.75 -4.41
CA VAL A 56 6.18 7.90 -5.18
C VAL A 56 4.73 7.71 -5.59
N TRP A 57 4.35 6.52 -6.07
CA TRP A 57 2.97 6.21 -6.41
C TRP A 57 2.05 6.26 -5.18
N HIS A 58 2.49 5.68 -4.07
CA HIS A 58 1.76 5.73 -2.80
C HIS A 58 1.54 7.17 -2.32
N GLN A 59 2.59 8.01 -2.32
CA GLN A 59 2.49 9.42 -1.92
C GLN A 59 1.55 10.22 -2.82
N LYS A 60 1.53 9.90 -4.13
CA LYS A 60 0.60 10.50 -5.07
C LYS A 60 -0.85 10.13 -4.75
N LYS A 61 -1.11 8.86 -4.43
CA LYS A 61 -2.41 8.40 -3.94
C LYS A 61 -2.81 9.07 -2.63
N LEU A 62 -1.87 9.16 -1.69
CA LEU A 62 -2.12 9.78 -0.39
C LEU A 62 -2.50 11.26 -0.52
N ALA A 63 -1.78 12.02 -1.35
CA ALA A 63 -2.07 13.43 -1.62
C ALA A 63 -3.44 13.65 -2.27
N ALA A 64 -3.93 12.67 -3.02
CA ALA A 64 -5.26 12.68 -3.64
C ALA A 64 -6.38 12.09 -2.76
N GLY A 65 -6.05 11.59 -1.57
CA GLY A 65 -7.00 10.95 -0.65
C GLY A 65 -7.37 9.51 -1.03
N PHE A 66 -6.50 8.81 -1.78
CA PHE A 66 -6.69 7.43 -2.23
C PHE A 66 -5.69 6.43 -1.63
N ALA A 67 -4.99 6.82 -0.57
CA ALA A 67 -4.21 5.91 0.26
C ALA A 67 -4.58 6.07 1.73
N ALA A 68 -4.27 5.07 2.55
CA ALA A 68 -4.64 5.02 3.97
C ALA A 68 -6.15 5.35 4.20
N ILE A 69 -7.01 4.87 3.30
CA ILE A 69 -8.42 5.28 3.18
C ILE A 69 -9.20 4.95 4.46
N ASP A 70 -9.03 3.77 5.01
CA ASP A 70 -9.71 3.28 6.22
C ASP A 70 -8.88 3.46 7.51
N TRP A 71 -7.76 4.19 7.42
CA TRP A 71 -6.95 4.49 8.58
C TRP A 71 -7.46 5.72 9.33
N PRO A 72 -7.29 5.77 10.68
CA PRO A 72 -7.70 6.92 11.48
C PRO A 72 -7.06 8.24 11.01
N LEU A 73 -7.82 9.32 11.10
CA LEU A 73 -7.37 10.67 10.75
C LEU A 73 -6.14 11.10 11.57
N GLU A 74 -6.06 10.68 12.82
CA GLU A 74 -4.94 11.00 13.73
C GLU A 74 -3.58 10.48 13.25
N TYR A 75 -3.57 9.41 12.44
CA TYR A 75 -2.36 8.85 11.83
C TYR A 75 -2.14 9.29 10.38
N GLY A 76 -2.98 10.19 9.87
CA GLY A 76 -2.90 10.69 8.48
C GLY A 76 -3.76 9.93 7.48
N GLY A 77 -4.64 9.02 7.95
CA GLY A 77 -5.61 8.34 7.11
C GLY A 77 -6.82 9.20 6.76
N GLN A 78 -7.77 8.63 6.01
CA GLN A 78 -9.00 9.32 5.60
C GLN A 78 -10.18 9.05 6.54
N GLY A 79 -10.09 8.05 7.42
CA GLY A 79 -11.16 7.67 8.36
C GLY A 79 -12.42 7.14 7.70
N LEU A 80 -12.34 6.71 6.45
CA LEU A 80 -13.48 6.16 5.70
C LEU A 80 -13.69 4.67 6.02
N PRO A 81 -14.89 4.13 5.81
CA PRO A 81 -15.11 2.69 5.89
C PRO A 81 -14.23 1.89 4.91
N SER A 82 -13.85 0.67 5.28
CA SER A 82 -13.02 -0.22 4.44
C SER A 82 -13.65 -0.56 3.08
N SER A 83 -14.97 -0.40 2.93
CA SER A 83 -15.65 -0.50 1.63
C SER A 83 -15.11 0.51 0.59
N TYR A 84 -14.64 1.67 1.01
CA TYR A 84 -14.02 2.66 0.12
C TYR A 84 -12.63 2.21 -0.33
N THR A 85 -11.88 1.53 0.52
CA THR A 85 -10.61 0.89 0.14
C THR A 85 -10.85 -0.16 -0.95
N GLN A 86 -11.87 -1.00 -0.79
CA GLN A 86 -12.24 -2.00 -1.80
C GLN A 86 -12.64 -1.36 -3.13
N ILE A 87 -13.48 -0.32 -3.10
CA ILE A 87 -13.90 0.41 -4.30
C ILE A 87 -12.68 0.97 -5.03
N PHE A 88 -11.73 1.59 -4.30
CA PHE A 88 -10.53 2.12 -4.94
C PHE A 88 -9.68 1.01 -5.57
N GLN A 89 -9.48 -0.10 -4.89
CA GLN A 89 -8.74 -1.25 -5.42
C GLN A 89 -9.40 -1.85 -6.67
N GLU A 90 -10.73 -1.96 -6.69
CA GLU A 90 -11.48 -2.40 -7.88
C GLU A 90 -11.28 -1.46 -9.09
N GLU A 91 -11.22 -0.16 -8.85
CA GLU A 91 -10.98 0.80 -9.92
C GLU A 91 -9.49 0.79 -10.35
N GLU A 92 -8.55 0.75 -9.40
CA GLU A 92 -7.11 0.73 -9.66
C GLU A 92 -6.70 -0.51 -10.48
N ALA A 93 -7.33 -1.66 -10.23
CA ALA A 93 -7.08 -2.90 -10.97
C ALA A 93 -7.40 -2.83 -12.49
N LYS A 94 -8.08 -1.79 -12.94
CA LYS A 94 -8.36 -1.56 -14.37
C LYS A 94 -7.21 -0.84 -15.10
N PHE A 95 -6.17 -0.45 -14.39
CA PHE A 95 -5.08 0.36 -14.92
C PHE A 95 -3.72 -0.32 -14.74
N VAL A 96 -2.77 0.05 -15.57
CA VAL A 96 -1.37 -0.37 -15.42
C VAL A 96 -0.74 0.43 -14.29
N THR A 97 -0.52 -0.21 -13.15
CA THR A 97 0.11 0.40 -11.98
C THR A 97 1.61 0.08 -11.93
N PRO A 98 2.43 0.91 -11.27
CA PRO A 98 3.78 0.50 -10.89
C PRO A 98 3.76 -0.78 -10.04
N ASP A 99 4.77 -1.62 -10.21
CA ASP A 99 4.97 -2.79 -9.36
C ASP A 99 5.14 -2.36 -7.90
N VAL A 100 4.53 -3.12 -6.99
CA VAL A 100 4.62 -2.83 -5.57
C VAL A 100 5.78 -3.61 -4.96
N HIS A 101 6.77 -2.91 -4.42
CA HIS A 101 7.92 -3.52 -3.77
C HIS A 101 7.51 -4.26 -2.49
N GLU A 102 8.06 -5.47 -2.29
CA GLU A 102 7.72 -6.35 -1.17
C GLU A 102 7.90 -5.68 0.20
N ALA A 103 9.00 -4.96 0.42
CA ALA A 103 9.24 -4.25 1.67
C ALA A 103 8.11 -3.23 1.98
N PHE A 104 7.51 -2.63 0.96
CA PHE A 104 6.38 -1.72 1.14
C PHE A 104 5.09 -2.48 1.51
N ILE A 105 4.86 -3.64 0.91
CA ILE A 105 3.73 -4.52 1.26
C ILE A 105 3.84 -4.97 2.73
N VAL A 106 5.03 -5.41 3.15
CA VAL A 106 5.30 -5.80 4.54
C VAL A 106 5.08 -4.61 5.48
N THR A 107 5.60 -3.44 5.12
CA THR A 107 5.50 -2.23 5.94
C THR A 107 4.04 -1.82 6.17
N THR A 108 3.26 -1.69 5.09
CA THR A 108 1.88 -1.17 5.16
C THR A 108 0.85 -2.23 5.51
N GLY A 109 1.07 -3.49 5.08
CA GLY A 109 0.11 -4.57 5.26
C GLY A 109 0.30 -5.39 6.53
N MET A 110 1.50 -5.40 7.12
CA MET A 110 1.80 -6.20 8.31
C MET A 110 2.29 -5.34 9.48
N VAL A 111 3.34 -4.55 9.29
CA VAL A 111 3.95 -3.79 10.39
C VAL A 111 3.05 -2.67 10.88
N ALA A 112 2.49 -1.87 9.98
CA ALA A 112 1.61 -0.77 10.35
C ALA A 112 0.36 -1.24 11.13
N PRO A 113 -0.42 -2.24 10.68
CA PRO A 113 -1.55 -2.76 11.44
C PRO A 113 -1.14 -3.32 12.81
N THR A 114 0.01 -4.01 12.89
CA THR A 114 0.52 -4.53 14.16
C THR A 114 0.84 -3.41 15.15
N ILE A 115 1.50 -2.35 14.69
CA ILE A 115 1.77 -1.18 15.54
C ILE A 115 0.47 -0.51 15.96
N ARG A 116 -0.49 -0.35 15.06
CA ARG A 116 -1.81 0.23 15.37
C ARG A 116 -2.52 -0.53 16.48
N ASP A 117 -2.56 -1.86 16.37
CA ASP A 117 -3.40 -2.70 17.22
C ASP A 117 -2.72 -3.06 18.55
N PHE A 118 -1.38 -3.24 18.53
CA PHE A 118 -0.61 -3.75 19.66
C PHE A 118 0.50 -2.82 20.15
N GLY A 119 0.85 -1.77 19.41
CA GLY A 119 1.90 -0.83 19.78
C GLY A 119 1.51 0.04 20.98
N SER A 120 2.50 0.50 21.75
CA SER A 120 2.29 1.55 22.73
C SER A 120 1.88 2.86 22.05
N GLU A 121 1.22 3.76 22.78
CA GLU A 121 0.84 5.08 22.28
C GLU A 121 2.04 5.84 21.68
N LEU A 122 3.16 5.84 22.40
CA LEU A 122 4.41 6.45 21.95
C LEU A 122 4.92 5.84 20.62
N LEU A 123 4.78 4.52 20.43
CA LEU A 123 5.19 3.86 19.19
C LEU A 123 4.25 4.21 18.03
N ARG A 124 2.95 4.24 18.27
CA ARG A 124 1.96 4.66 17.27
C ARG A 124 2.22 6.09 16.79
N GLU A 125 2.40 7.03 17.72
CA GLU A 125 2.68 8.43 17.41
C GLU A 125 3.97 8.62 16.60
N LYS A 126 5.02 7.85 16.92
CA LYS A 126 6.33 8.00 16.28
C LYS A 126 6.42 7.32 14.92
N ALA A 127 5.79 6.16 14.75
CA ALA A 127 6.03 5.31 13.59
C ALA A 127 4.91 5.40 12.53
N LEU A 128 3.63 5.44 12.94
CA LEU A 128 2.54 5.24 11.98
C LEU A 128 2.49 6.33 10.91
N LYS A 129 2.78 7.57 11.25
CA LYS A 129 2.75 8.66 10.28
C LYS A 129 3.76 8.44 9.16
N GLY A 130 5.02 8.14 9.51
CA GLY A 130 6.08 7.91 8.52
C GLY A 130 5.84 6.64 7.68
N ILE A 131 5.24 5.62 8.27
CA ILE A 131 4.83 4.41 7.55
C ILE A 131 3.69 4.73 6.55
N LEU A 132 2.66 5.45 7.00
CA LEU A 132 1.49 5.73 6.17
C LEU A 132 1.76 6.76 5.05
N ASP A 133 2.69 7.68 5.26
CA ASP A 133 3.10 8.61 4.19
C ASP A 133 4.22 8.06 3.28
N GLY A 134 4.72 6.84 3.58
CA GLY A 134 5.73 6.15 2.80
C GLY A 134 7.15 6.68 2.99
N SER A 135 7.41 7.54 4.00
CA SER A 135 8.77 7.99 4.32
C SER A 135 9.58 6.94 5.09
N ASP A 136 8.90 6.05 5.79
CA ASP A 136 9.52 4.95 6.53
C ASP A 136 9.15 3.60 5.93
N THR A 137 10.16 2.76 5.68
CA THR A 137 10.00 1.38 5.23
C THR A 137 10.58 0.44 6.29
N CYS A 138 9.83 -0.60 6.62
CA CYS A 138 10.19 -1.58 7.62
C CYS A 138 10.55 -2.92 6.97
N VAL A 139 11.43 -3.66 7.63
CA VAL A 139 11.74 -5.05 7.29
C VAL A 139 11.49 -5.93 8.51
N GLN A 140 11.13 -7.19 8.26
CA GLN A 140 10.99 -8.20 9.30
C GLN A 140 12.19 -9.13 9.26
N LEU A 141 12.83 -9.35 10.39
CA LEU A 141 13.96 -10.25 10.57
C LEU A 141 13.52 -11.41 11.46
N LEU A 142 12.69 -12.31 10.89
CA LEU A 142 12.07 -13.41 11.63
C LEU A 142 12.88 -14.71 11.56
N SER A 143 13.65 -14.91 10.47
CA SER A 143 14.44 -16.12 10.28
C SER A 143 15.83 -15.96 10.88
N GLU A 144 16.28 -16.98 11.57
CA GLU A 144 17.63 -17.11 12.12
C GLU A 144 18.38 -18.26 11.42
N PRO A 145 19.70 -18.41 11.56
CA PRO A 145 20.44 -19.48 10.89
C PRO A 145 19.91 -20.89 11.18
N ASP A 146 19.37 -21.11 12.38
CA ASP A 146 18.90 -22.41 12.86
C ASP A 146 17.35 -22.51 12.90
N ALA A 147 16.61 -21.41 12.64
CA ALA A 147 15.16 -21.40 12.70
C ALA A 147 14.54 -20.45 11.65
N GLY A 148 13.54 -20.93 10.93
CA GLY A 148 12.81 -20.16 9.91
C GLY A 148 11.31 -20.40 10.03
N SER A 149 10.75 -21.27 9.16
CA SER A 149 9.33 -21.64 9.21
C SER A 149 8.93 -22.35 10.50
N ASP A 150 9.88 -22.93 11.24
CA ASP A 150 9.69 -23.44 12.59
C ASP A 150 9.95 -22.34 13.62
N LEU A 151 8.96 -21.48 13.83
CA LEU A 151 9.03 -20.39 14.81
C LEU A 151 9.21 -20.86 16.27
N ALA A 152 8.83 -22.11 16.56
CA ALA A 152 8.97 -22.66 17.91
C ALA A 152 10.44 -22.97 18.30
N SER A 153 11.34 -22.96 17.31
CA SER A 153 12.77 -23.22 17.50
C SER A 153 13.62 -21.94 17.66
N VAL A 154 12.97 -20.76 17.66
CA VAL A 154 13.61 -19.46 17.88
C VAL A 154 13.84 -19.21 19.37
#